data_898acd59678914d91b1d0b42d6b60ca2
#
_entry.id   898acd59678914d91b1d0b42d6b60ca2
#
_cell.length_a   1.000
_cell.length_b   1.000
_cell.length_c   1.000
_cell.angle_alpha   90.00
_cell.angle_beta   90.00
_cell.angle_gamma   90.00
#
_symmetry.space_group_name_H-M   'P 1'
#
loop_
_entity.id
_entity.type
_entity.pdbx_description
1 polymer ?
#
loop_
_entity_poly.entity_id
_entity_poly.type
_entity_poly.pdbx_seq_one_letter_code
_entity_poly.pdbx_strand_id
1 'polypeptide(L)'
;MLQHAKPSQWLIIVVLLACTGWTALAEDGSDNTAPMEVTAPAVGAQPDPTGDDAGQQDASDNPDPVADAAVDGGSAGPDSGDDPQDDGADTSARETAEAMVIDMRSNLDRAKAPAPQAESRLVEEYQNAIREAELSGGAYSGAIAEHLLGLGTTLQQLNRHEEAVEVLKRGVHLSRINSGLYSSEQLALLRSEIRSHMAMGNFDVVDERQRYLYRVERRALSRSSESTEALIRQAEWQRQAFLLEVGEPETQAGRLMIMWDLYRMALNESIDIYGEQAIELKAPLEGMIATQYLFAGYRGYLYDPSSSASDLQAAAMTNQSFRRGESVLKAILEVNVLNKLGPEQQIQDTVALGDWAWWYGKFNDAEIYYSQAMTLIDELPEETAPALKDALFGAPVALPRLEVIRPLPDHDTLEDGALVIGFDLTDTGRVTNLERLREPEVEEEKAIRRLVRALKNTRFRPPFSDGMPVRVEGLVWSFEPEAWRVMVRDEPKFEISTGEG
;
A
#
# COMPACT_ATOMS: atom_id res chain seq x y z
N MET A 1 -13.52 -15.41 35.37
CA MET A 1 -13.81 -16.07 34.06
C MET A 1 -12.68 -15.83 33.06
N LEU A 2 -11.41 -15.88 33.49
CA LEU A 2 -10.23 -15.58 32.65
C LEU A 2 -9.29 -16.79 32.47
N GLN A 3 -9.77 -18.02 32.69
CA GLN A 3 -8.86 -19.18 32.79
C GLN A 3 -8.88 -20.15 31.63
N HIS A 4 -9.54 -19.88 30.50
CA HIS A 4 -9.59 -20.83 29.37
C HIS A 4 -9.41 -20.20 27.96
N ALA A 5 -8.88 -18.99 27.85
CA ALA A 5 -8.46 -18.50 26.54
C ALA A 5 -7.14 -19.18 26.15
N LYS A 6 -7.09 -19.83 24.97
CA LYS A 6 -5.86 -20.41 24.41
C LYS A 6 -4.83 -19.29 24.23
N PRO A 7 -3.52 -19.56 24.44
CA PRO A 7 -2.46 -18.53 24.31
C PRO A 7 -2.47 -17.78 22.98
N SER A 8 -2.97 -18.41 21.89
CA SER A 8 -3.15 -17.81 20.56
C SER A 8 -4.11 -16.62 20.52
N GLN A 9 -5.19 -16.63 21.27
CA GLN A 9 -6.17 -15.54 21.28
C GLN A 9 -5.64 -14.25 21.92
N TRP A 10 -4.61 -14.36 22.77
CA TRP A 10 -4.04 -13.19 23.44
C TRP A 10 -3.16 -12.34 22.56
N LEU A 11 -2.52 -12.91 21.53
CA LEU A 11 -1.55 -12.15 20.73
C LEU A 11 -2.25 -11.18 19.76
N ILE A 12 -3.31 -11.63 19.08
CA ILE A 12 -4.11 -10.77 18.19
C ILE A 12 -4.84 -9.70 19.00
N ILE A 13 -5.38 -10.07 20.19
CA ILE A 13 -5.95 -9.11 21.15
C ILE A 13 -4.89 -8.10 21.61
N VAL A 14 -3.64 -8.53 21.85
CA VAL A 14 -2.54 -7.63 22.21
C VAL A 14 -2.16 -6.69 21.07
N VAL A 15 -2.17 -7.17 19.80
CA VAL A 15 -1.97 -6.29 18.63
C VAL A 15 -3.11 -5.27 18.56
N LEU A 16 -4.36 -5.69 18.73
CA LEU A 16 -5.51 -4.81 18.73
C LEU A 16 -5.47 -3.82 19.93
N LEU A 17 -5.15 -4.27 21.14
CA LEU A 17 -5.01 -3.41 22.31
C LEU A 17 -3.80 -2.48 22.21
N ALA A 18 -2.68 -2.92 21.65
CA ALA A 18 -1.54 -2.05 21.35
C ALA A 18 -1.88 -0.99 20.29
N CYS A 19 -2.87 -1.28 19.42
CA CYS A 19 -3.40 -0.35 18.42
C CYS A 19 -4.46 0.60 19.00
N THR A 20 -5.23 0.19 20.05
CA THR A 20 -6.31 0.99 20.65
C THR A 20 -5.85 1.88 21.81
N GLY A 21 -4.62 1.74 22.28
CA GLY A 21 -4.09 2.45 23.47
C GLY A 21 -4.05 3.97 23.37
N TRP A 22 -4.74 4.58 22.42
CA TRP A 22 -4.77 6.02 22.23
C TRP A 22 -6.15 6.68 22.36
N THR A 23 -7.22 5.92 22.42
CA THR A 23 -8.57 6.49 22.66
C THR A 23 -8.82 6.79 24.14
N ALA A 24 -7.97 6.35 25.07
CA ALA A 24 -8.19 6.47 26.51
C ALA A 24 -7.70 7.80 27.14
N LEU A 25 -7.11 8.73 26.38
CA LEU A 25 -6.68 10.05 26.89
C LEU A 25 -7.54 11.23 26.38
N ALA A 26 -8.63 10.96 25.63
CA ALA A 26 -9.53 11.98 25.11
C ALA A 26 -10.98 11.87 25.65
N GLU A 27 -11.26 10.98 26.60
CA GLU A 27 -12.56 10.90 27.27
C GLU A 27 -12.51 11.55 28.65
N ASP A 28 -12.56 12.89 28.66
CA ASP A 28 -13.22 13.60 29.74
C ASP A 28 -14.06 14.74 29.11
N GLY A 29 -15.36 14.51 29.04
CA GLY A 29 -16.38 15.52 28.82
C GLY A 29 -17.04 15.61 27.44
N SER A 30 -18.18 14.98 27.37
CA SER A 30 -19.38 15.20 26.54
C SER A 30 -19.65 14.24 25.41
N ASP A 31 -20.69 13.46 25.62
CA ASP A 31 -21.52 12.76 24.64
C ASP A 31 -21.75 13.59 23.36
N ASN A 32 -21.17 13.13 22.24
CA ASN A 32 -21.79 13.32 20.93
C ASN A 32 -21.14 12.37 19.90
N THR A 33 -21.81 11.27 19.61
CA THR A 33 -21.48 10.34 18.53
C THR A 33 -21.84 10.97 17.20
N ALA A 34 -20.86 11.60 16.51
CA ALA A 34 -20.94 11.90 15.10
C ALA A 34 -19.60 11.57 14.43
N PRO A 35 -19.57 10.99 13.22
CA PRO A 35 -18.32 10.64 12.54
C PRO A 35 -17.53 11.89 12.19
N MET A 36 -16.23 11.87 12.49
CA MET A 36 -15.31 12.99 12.18
C MET A 36 -15.31 13.29 10.67
N GLU A 37 -15.91 14.40 10.33
CA GLU A 37 -15.75 15.08 9.05
C GLU A 37 -14.37 15.76 9.06
N VAL A 38 -13.45 15.27 8.21
CA VAL A 38 -12.17 15.95 7.96
C VAL A 38 -12.49 17.18 7.10
N THR A 39 -12.66 18.33 7.73
CA THR A 39 -12.76 19.62 7.05
C THR A 39 -11.37 20.09 6.64
N ALA A 40 -11.16 20.25 5.33
CA ALA A 40 -10.05 21.01 4.77
C ALA A 40 -10.12 22.50 5.17
N PRO A 41 -8.99 23.19 5.39
CA PRO A 41 -9.01 24.61 5.68
C PRO A 41 -9.51 25.40 4.48
N ALA A 42 -10.54 26.23 4.69
CA ALA A 42 -11.09 27.14 3.72
C ALA A 42 -10.12 28.32 3.50
N VAL A 43 -9.78 28.55 2.25
CA VAL A 43 -9.15 29.78 1.77
C VAL A 43 -10.17 30.92 1.90
N GLY A 44 -9.76 32.00 2.53
CA GLY A 44 -10.58 33.17 2.81
C GLY A 44 -11.09 33.87 1.55
N ALA A 45 -12.36 34.22 1.56
CA ALA A 45 -12.94 35.25 0.70
C ALA A 45 -13.54 36.36 1.60
N GLN A 46 -13.18 37.59 1.29
CA GLN A 46 -13.69 38.82 1.91
C GLN A 46 -15.18 39.03 1.63
N PRO A 47 -15.88 39.75 2.50
CA PRO A 47 -17.31 40.00 2.37
C PRO A 47 -17.63 41.27 1.57
N ASP A 48 -18.73 41.27 0.85
CA ASP A 48 -19.44 42.45 0.42
C ASP A 48 -20.92 42.38 0.80
N PRO A 49 -21.56 43.51 1.14
CA PRO A 49 -22.76 43.56 1.94
C PRO A 49 -24.04 43.88 1.15
N THR A 50 -25.17 43.79 1.86
CA THR A 50 -26.56 44.24 1.52
C THR A 50 -27.43 43.16 0.89
N GLY A 51 -28.55 42.82 1.42
CA GLY A 51 -29.67 43.43 2.06
C GLY A 51 -30.88 42.50 1.97
N ASP A 52 -31.67 42.48 3.07
CA ASP A 52 -33.13 42.29 3.18
C ASP A 52 -33.87 41.18 2.39
N ASP A 53 -34.71 40.40 2.90
CA ASP A 53 -35.91 40.50 3.73
C ASP A 53 -36.70 39.15 3.71
N ALA A 54 -37.25 38.81 4.86
CA ALA A 54 -38.45 38.09 5.19
C ALA A 54 -39.02 36.86 4.42
N GLY A 55 -39.42 35.87 5.20
CA GLY A 55 -40.49 34.96 4.84
C GLY A 55 -40.55 33.63 5.59
N GLN A 56 -41.30 33.62 6.65
CA GLN A 56 -41.76 32.58 7.54
C GLN A 56 -42.59 31.44 6.88
N GLN A 57 -42.61 30.34 7.64
CA GLN A 57 -43.70 29.32 7.88
C GLN A 57 -43.43 27.93 7.35
N ASP A 58 -43.24 26.98 8.19
CA ASP A 58 -44.06 26.22 9.14
C ASP A 58 -44.65 24.90 8.58
N ALA A 59 -44.55 23.90 9.47
CA ALA A 59 -45.41 22.72 9.61
C ALA A 59 -44.89 21.41 8.99
N SER A 60 -44.32 20.51 9.80
CA SER A 60 -44.91 19.33 10.49
C SER A 60 -45.58 18.32 9.58
N ASP A 61 -45.09 17.09 9.56
CA ASP A 61 -45.76 15.92 10.11
C ASP A 61 -44.96 14.63 9.89
N ASN A 62 -44.76 13.95 10.98
CA ASN A 62 -44.44 12.53 11.06
C ASN A 62 -45.77 11.79 11.24
N PRO A 63 -45.98 10.54 10.83
CA PRO A 63 -45.74 9.46 11.76
C PRO A 63 -45.31 8.10 11.16
N ASP A 64 -44.51 7.36 11.92
CA ASP A 64 -44.47 5.91 12.03
C ASP A 64 -45.86 5.34 12.52
N PRO A 65 -46.06 4.00 12.70
CA PRO A 65 -45.30 2.76 12.39
C PRO A 65 -46.20 1.56 11.94
N VAL A 66 -45.70 0.33 12.18
CA VAL A 66 -46.38 -1.01 12.33
C VAL A 66 -46.03 -2.00 11.22
N ALA A 67 -45.24 -3.00 11.44
CA ALA A 67 -45.28 -4.29 12.17
C ALA A 67 -45.94 -5.44 11.38
N ASP A 68 -45.22 -6.56 11.42
CA ASP A 68 -45.62 -7.97 11.45
C ASP A 68 -46.12 -8.68 10.18
N ALA A 69 -45.44 -9.75 9.83
CA ALA A 69 -45.93 -11.13 9.96
C ALA A 69 -44.95 -12.16 9.36
N ALA A 70 -44.62 -13.13 10.19
CA ALA A 70 -44.00 -14.41 9.87
C ALA A 70 -44.99 -15.35 9.14
N VAL A 71 -44.44 -16.41 8.50
CA VAL A 71 -44.90 -17.83 8.44
C VAL A 71 -44.05 -18.54 7.38
N ASP A 72 -43.17 -19.44 7.74
CA ASP A 72 -43.23 -20.89 7.98
C ASP A 72 -43.08 -21.78 6.73
N GLY A 73 -42.11 -22.66 6.79
CA GLY A 73 -42.27 -24.07 6.53
C GLY A 73 -41.80 -24.65 5.19
N GLY A 74 -40.77 -25.52 5.24
CA GLY A 74 -40.66 -26.58 4.23
C GLY A 74 -39.30 -27.23 4.06
N SER A 75 -39.03 -28.24 4.85
CA SER A 75 -38.02 -29.30 4.77
C SER A 75 -37.95 -30.02 3.42
N ALA A 76 -36.75 -30.32 2.93
CA ALA A 76 -36.25 -31.63 2.50
C ALA A 76 -34.83 -31.55 1.94
N GLY A 77 -33.88 -32.28 2.51
CA GLY A 77 -32.67 -32.73 1.86
C GLY A 77 -32.87 -34.13 1.25
N PRO A 78 -31.82 -34.92 0.92
CA PRO A 78 -30.47 -34.56 0.50
C PRO A 78 -30.12 -35.18 -0.88
N ASP A 79 -29.12 -34.73 -1.58
CA ASP A 79 -28.39 -35.64 -2.45
C ASP A 79 -26.92 -35.18 -2.61
N SER A 80 -26.08 -36.20 -2.61
CA SER A 80 -24.64 -36.25 -2.67
C SER A 80 -24.12 -35.98 -4.08
N GLY A 81 -22.97 -35.29 -4.20
CA GLY A 81 -22.24 -35.31 -5.46
C GLY A 81 -21.09 -34.33 -5.53
N ASP A 82 -19.88 -34.91 -5.41
CA ASP A 82 -18.61 -34.50 -6.00
C ASP A 82 -18.06 -33.08 -5.84
N ASP A 83 -17.02 -33.06 -5.07
CA ASP A 83 -15.99 -32.03 -4.94
C ASP A 83 -15.16 -31.88 -6.23
N PRO A 84 -14.88 -30.67 -6.70
CA PRO A 84 -13.59 -30.41 -7.32
C PRO A 84 -12.84 -29.36 -6.51
N GLN A 85 -11.66 -29.76 -6.11
CA GLN A 85 -10.58 -28.95 -5.58
C GLN A 85 -10.43 -27.65 -6.38
N ASP A 86 -10.58 -26.53 -5.66
CA ASP A 86 -10.30 -25.19 -6.16
C ASP A 86 -8.99 -24.68 -5.52
N ASP A 87 -7.89 -24.90 -6.25
CA ASP A 87 -6.53 -24.43 -5.93
C ASP A 87 -6.29 -23.00 -6.47
N GLY A 88 -7.33 -22.14 -6.59
CA GLY A 88 -7.27 -20.90 -7.34
C GLY A 88 -7.21 -19.57 -6.56
N ALA A 89 -7.32 -19.57 -5.24
CA ALA A 89 -7.59 -18.32 -4.50
C ALA A 89 -6.35 -17.56 -3.97
N ASP A 90 -5.17 -18.17 -3.91
CA ASP A 90 -3.97 -17.56 -3.28
C ASP A 90 -3.05 -16.82 -4.26
N THR A 91 -3.25 -16.98 -5.56
CA THR A 91 -2.46 -16.32 -6.62
C THR A 91 -2.96 -14.90 -6.97
N SER A 92 -4.22 -14.59 -6.73
CA SER A 92 -4.88 -13.39 -7.29
C SER A 92 -4.43 -12.07 -6.64
N ALA A 93 -4.22 -12.01 -5.34
CA ALA A 93 -3.83 -10.76 -4.66
C ALA A 93 -2.34 -10.44 -4.86
N ARG A 94 -1.52 -11.48 -4.91
CA ARG A 94 -0.08 -11.36 -5.17
C ARG A 94 0.22 -11.01 -6.62
N GLU A 95 -0.49 -11.64 -7.57
CA GLU A 95 -0.44 -11.32 -8.99
C GLU A 95 -0.95 -9.90 -9.29
N THR A 96 -1.89 -9.36 -8.49
CA THR A 96 -2.42 -8.00 -8.73
C THR A 96 -1.43 -6.92 -8.30
N ALA A 97 -0.68 -7.13 -7.22
CA ALA A 97 0.35 -6.19 -6.75
C ALA A 97 1.61 -6.26 -7.63
N GLU A 98 2.06 -7.46 -7.98
CA GLU A 98 3.18 -7.66 -8.92
C GLU A 98 2.81 -7.18 -10.34
N ALA A 99 1.57 -7.41 -10.79
CA ALA A 99 1.08 -6.89 -12.07
C ALA A 99 1.05 -5.36 -12.10
N MET A 100 0.75 -4.67 -11.00
CA MET A 100 0.77 -3.19 -10.94
C MET A 100 2.19 -2.61 -11.07
N VAL A 101 3.19 -3.24 -10.46
CA VAL A 101 4.60 -2.79 -10.54
C VAL A 101 5.24 -3.17 -11.87
N ILE A 102 4.93 -4.35 -12.41
CA ILE A 102 5.40 -4.81 -13.72
C ILE A 102 4.74 -4.00 -14.84
N ASP A 103 3.47 -3.62 -14.69
CA ASP A 103 2.73 -2.82 -15.68
C ASP A 103 3.27 -1.38 -15.76
N MET A 104 3.79 -0.79 -14.67
CA MET A 104 4.48 0.50 -14.70
C MET A 104 5.80 0.45 -15.49
N ARG A 105 6.55 -0.66 -15.45
CA ARG A 105 7.80 -0.83 -16.22
C ARG A 105 7.55 -1.15 -17.69
N SER A 106 6.57 -2.02 -17.99
CA SER A 106 6.26 -2.42 -19.37
C SER A 106 5.57 -1.32 -20.18
N ASN A 107 4.90 -0.37 -19.54
CA ASN A 107 4.24 0.75 -20.23
C ASN A 107 5.20 1.84 -20.68
N LEU A 108 6.37 2.01 -20.05
CA LEU A 108 7.42 2.92 -20.53
C LEU A 108 8.09 2.43 -21.82
N ASP A 109 8.23 1.12 -22.00
CA ASP A 109 8.84 0.54 -23.22
C ASP A 109 7.84 0.37 -24.38
N ARG A 110 6.53 0.28 -24.08
CA ARG A 110 5.47 0.15 -25.09
C ARG A 110 5.12 1.44 -25.83
N ALA A 111 5.54 2.60 -25.33
CA ALA A 111 5.24 3.91 -25.94
C ALA A 111 5.80 4.13 -27.35
N LYS A 112 6.56 3.16 -27.90
CA LYS A 112 7.17 3.24 -29.25
C LYS A 112 6.63 2.26 -30.29
N ALA A 113 5.71 1.36 -29.94
CA ALA A 113 5.15 0.41 -30.90
C ALA A 113 3.92 1.00 -31.60
N PRO A 114 3.77 0.84 -32.94
CA PRO A 114 2.55 1.25 -33.63
C PRO A 114 1.36 0.43 -33.09
N ALA A 115 0.26 1.13 -32.76
CA ALA A 115 -0.95 0.52 -32.24
C ALA A 115 -1.44 -0.61 -33.15
N PRO A 116 -1.75 -1.81 -32.62
CA PRO A 116 -2.32 -2.89 -33.40
C PRO A 116 -3.61 -2.45 -34.10
N GLN A 117 -3.76 -2.78 -35.35
CA GLN A 117 -4.94 -2.39 -36.16
C GLN A 117 -6.27 -2.91 -35.53
N ALA A 118 -6.21 -4.00 -34.79
CA ALA A 118 -7.35 -4.56 -34.08
C ALA A 118 -7.87 -3.63 -32.98
N GLU A 119 -6.97 -3.01 -32.17
CA GLU A 119 -7.34 -2.11 -31.06
C GLU A 119 -7.92 -0.78 -31.57
N SER A 120 -7.40 -0.28 -32.70
CA SER A 120 -7.98 0.91 -33.35
C SER A 120 -9.42 0.66 -33.83
N ARG A 121 -9.75 -0.56 -34.26
CA ARG A 121 -11.13 -0.93 -34.65
C ARG A 121 -12.04 -0.98 -33.43
N LEU A 122 -11.56 -1.48 -32.28
CA LEU A 122 -12.34 -1.49 -31.03
C LEU A 122 -12.71 -0.08 -30.58
N VAL A 123 -11.82 0.91 -30.75
CA VAL A 123 -12.15 2.32 -30.47
C VAL A 123 -13.34 2.78 -31.33
N GLU A 124 -13.34 2.49 -32.65
CA GLU A 124 -14.44 2.85 -33.52
C GLU A 124 -15.74 2.11 -33.17
N GLU A 125 -15.66 0.84 -32.79
CA GLU A 125 -16.81 0.04 -32.36
C GLU A 125 -17.45 0.62 -31.09
N TYR A 126 -16.67 0.95 -30.07
CA TYR A 126 -17.19 1.59 -28.85
C TYR A 126 -17.76 2.99 -29.14
N GLN A 127 -17.12 3.79 -29.98
CA GLN A 127 -17.65 5.10 -30.38
C GLN A 127 -18.98 4.98 -31.14
N ASN A 128 -19.16 3.95 -31.97
CA ASN A 128 -20.42 3.67 -32.65
C ASN A 128 -21.48 3.23 -31.66
N ALA A 129 -21.16 2.32 -30.72
CA ALA A 129 -22.09 1.86 -29.69
C ALA A 129 -22.56 3.02 -28.78
N ILE A 130 -21.66 3.94 -28.43
CA ILE A 130 -22.01 5.15 -27.68
C ILE A 130 -22.99 6.03 -28.48
N ARG A 131 -22.72 6.27 -29.76
CA ARG A 131 -23.62 7.06 -30.62
C ARG A 131 -25.01 6.43 -30.76
N GLU A 132 -25.06 5.11 -30.92
CA GLU A 132 -26.32 4.37 -31.01
C GLU A 132 -27.11 4.43 -29.68
N ALA A 133 -26.42 4.27 -28.55
CA ALA A 133 -27.02 4.41 -27.22
C ALA A 133 -27.54 5.84 -26.97
N GLU A 134 -26.84 6.88 -27.45
CA GLU A 134 -27.29 8.27 -27.39
C GLU A 134 -28.53 8.54 -28.25
N LEU A 135 -28.60 7.96 -29.44
CA LEU A 135 -29.74 8.09 -30.33
C LEU A 135 -30.99 7.38 -29.79
N SER A 136 -30.81 6.24 -29.14
CA SER A 136 -31.91 5.43 -28.63
C SER A 136 -32.42 5.84 -27.23
N GLY A 137 -31.50 6.22 -26.33
CA GLY A 137 -31.78 6.51 -24.92
C GLY A 137 -31.47 7.94 -24.48
N GLY A 138 -30.95 8.79 -25.40
CA GLY A 138 -30.51 10.14 -25.09
C GLY A 138 -29.10 10.20 -24.50
N ALA A 139 -28.52 11.41 -24.45
CA ALA A 139 -27.14 11.67 -24.03
C ALA A 139 -26.84 11.28 -22.55
N TYR A 140 -27.85 11.05 -21.74
CA TYR A 140 -27.72 10.67 -20.32
C TYR A 140 -28.12 9.21 -20.05
N SER A 141 -28.24 8.38 -21.08
CA SER A 141 -28.56 6.95 -20.91
C SER A 141 -27.51 6.23 -20.05
N GLY A 142 -27.95 5.45 -19.08
CA GLY A 142 -27.08 4.65 -18.21
C GLY A 142 -26.26 3.61 -18.98
N ALA A 143 -26.78 3.09 -20.09
CA ALA A 143 -26.08 2.14 -20.96
C ALA A 143 -24.76 2.70 -21.56
N ILE A 144 -24.62 4.02 -21.66
CA ILE A 144 -23.44 4.66 -22.19
C ILE A 144 -22.23 4.47 -21.25
N ALA A 145 -22.43 4.39 -19.93
CA ALA A 145 -21.35 4.30 -18.97
C ALA A 145 -20.47 3.06 -19.16
N GLU A 146 -21.06 1.92 -19.48
CA GLU A 146 -20.34 0.68 -19.76
C GLU A 146 -19.49 0.79 -21.05
N HIS A 147 -20.04 1.37 -22.10
CA HIS A 147 -19.32 1.59 -23.35
C HIS A 147 -18.17 2.61 -23.17
N LEU A 148 -18.34 3.62 -22.32
CA LEU A 148 -17.29 4.57 -21.96
C LEU A 148 -16.16 3.92 -21.16
N LEU A 149 -16.48 2.96 -20.27
CA LEU A 149 -15.45 2.16 -19.59
C LEU A 149 -14.66 1.32 -20.61
N GLY A 150 -15.33 0.62 -21.52
CA GLY A 150 -14.69 -0.16 -22.58
C GLY A 150 -13.81 0.70 -23.50
N LEU A 151 -14.32 1.86 -23.93
CA LEU A 151 -13.55 2.82 -24.73
C LEU A 151 -12.32 3.34 -23.96
N GLY A 152 -12.51 3.74 -22.70
CA GLY A 152 -11.41 4.24 -21.87
C GLY A 152 -10.31 3.22 -21.65
N THR A 153 -10.66 1.97 -21.37
CA THR A 153 -9.67 0.88 -21.22
C THR A 153 -8.94 0.56 -22.53
N THR A 154 -9.64 0.59 -23.67
CA THR A 154 -9.01 0.41 -24.99
C THR A 154 -8.04 1.55 -25.30
N LEU A 155 -8.40 2.79 -24.99
CA LEU A 155 -7.51 3.94 -25.17
C LEU A 155 -6.27 3.85 -24.27
N GLN A 156 -6.40 3.31 -23.04
CA GLN A 156 -5.25 3.05 -22.15
C GLN A 156 -4.28 2.03 -22.75
N GLN A 157 -4.79 0.94 -23.34
CA GLN A 157 -3.96 -0.06 -24.03
C GLN A 157 -3.18 0.54 -25.20
N LEU A 158 -3.74 1.57 -25.84
CA LEU A 158 -3.11 2.35 -26.92
C LEU A 158 -2.19 3.47 -26.42
N ASN A 159 -1.94 3.58 -25.09
CA ASN A 159 -1.20 4.69 -24.45
C ASN A 159 -1.82 6.09 -24.69
N ARG A 160 -3.11 6.16 -25.04
CA ARG A 160 -3.86 7.41 -25.27
C ARG A 160 -4.54 7.84 -23.97
N HIS A 161 -3.73 8.07 -22.92
CA HIS A 161 -4.22 8.28 -21.55
C HIS A 161 -5.03 9.56 -21.37
N GLU A 162 -4.68 10.65 -22.06
CA GLU A 162 -5.45 11.91 -22.01
C GLU A 162 -6.88 11.71 -22.52
N GLU A 163 -7.05 11.05 -23.67
CA GLU A 163 -8.36 10.76 -24.23
C GLU A 163 -9.14 9.76 -23.36
N ALA A 164 -8.44 8.77 -22.79
CA ALA A 164 -9.06 7.85 -21.84
C ALA A 164 -9.64 8.59 -20.63
N VAL A 165 -8.91 9.56 -20.06
CA VAL A 165 -9.38 10.37 -18.92
C VAL A 165 -10.67 11.12 -19.26
N GLU A 166 -10.74 11.77 -20.43
CA GLU A 166 -11.95 12.52 -20.84
C GLU A 166 -13.17 11.60 -20.97
N VAL A 167 -12.98 10.44 -21.59
CA VAL A 167 -14.03 9.44 -21.76
C VAL A 167 -14.49 8.88 -20.40
N LEU A 168 -13.55 8.53 -19.52
CA LEU A 168 -13.83 7.96 -18.20
C LEU A 168 -14.50 8.97 -17.26
N LYS A 169 -14.08 10.23 -17.27
CA LYS A 169 -14.76 11.32 -16.53
C LYS A 169 -16.23 11.46 -16.96
N ARG A 170 -16.51 11.37 -18.25
CA ARG A 170 -17.88 11.37 -18.74
C ARG A 170 -18.67 10.18 -18.19
N GLY A 171 -18.07 8.97 -18.17
CA GLY A 171 -18.66 7.78 -17.59
C GLY A 171 -18.99 7.95 -16.10
N VAL A 172 -18.05 8.47 -15.31
CA VAL A 172 -18.29 8.79 -13.88
C VAL A 172 -19.45 9.77 -13.72
N HIS A 173 -19.50 10.81 -14.55
CA HIS A 173 -20.58 11.80 -14.50
C HIS A 173 -21.95 11.17 -14.79
N LEU A 174 -22.05 10.32 -15.82
CA LEU A 174 -23.30 9.63 -16.16
C LEU A 174 -23.73 8.66 -15.06
N SER A 175 -22.81 7.87 -14.51
CA SER A 175 -23.13 6.97 -13.38
C SER A 175 -23.65 7.74 -12.16
N ARG A 176 -23.10 8.93 -11.88
CA ARG A 176 -23.59 9.80 -10.78
C ARG A 176 -25.00 10.30 -11.01
N ILE A 177 -25.35 10.67 -12.25
CA ILE A 177 -26.69 11.16 -12.58
C ILE A 177 -27.71 10.03 -12.50
N ASN A 178 -27.36 8.83 -13.03
CA ASN A 178 -28.30 7.73 -13.15
C ASN A 178 -28.46 6.94 -11.85
N SER A 179 -27.36 6.71 -11.11
CA SER A 179 -27.34 5.78 -9.99
C SER A 179 -26.94 6.42 -8.66
N GLY A 180 -26.72 7.73 -8.66
CA GLY A 180 -26.42 8.52 -7.47
C GLY A 180 -24.93 8.76 -7.19
N LEU A 181 -24.67 9.69 -6.26
CA LEU A 181 -23.34 10.22 -5.97
C LEU A 181 -22.33 9.17 -5.47
N TYR A 182 -22.80 8.11 -4.82
CA TYR A 182 -21.97 7.06 -4.22
C TYR A 182 -22.36 5.68 -4.75
N SER A 183 -22.69 5.58 -6.03
CA SER A 183 -23.02 4.32 -6.68
C SER A 183 -21.76 3.46 -6.91
N SER A 184 -21.87 2.15 -6.74
CA SER A 184 -20.82 1.18 -7.07
C SER A 184 -20.47 1.16 -8.55
N GLU A 185 -21.38 1.57 -9.44
CA GLU A 185 -21.14 1.66 -10.88
C GLU A 185 -20.02 2.63 -11.26
N GLN A 186 -19.68 3.59 -10.38
CA GLN A 186 -18.57 4.51 -10.61
C GLN A 186 -17.20 3.88 -10.37
N LEU A 187 -17.11 2.78 -9.59
CA LEU A 187 -15.84 2.27 -9.07
C LEU A 187 -14.88 1.87 -10.19
N ALA A 188 -15.35 1.11 -11.17
CA ALA A 188 -14.53 0.68 -12.29
C ALA A 188 -14.04 1.87 -13.14
N LEU A 189 -14.90 2.86 -13.37
CA LEU A 189 -14.57 4.07 -14.12
C LEU A 189 -13.52 4.91 -13.39
N LEU A 190 -13.69 5.13 -12.07
CA LEU A 190 -12.76 5.89 -11.23
C LEU A 190 -11.39 5.20 -11.15
N ARG A 191 -11.37 3.88 -10.92
CA ARG A 191 -10.12 3.10 -10.90
C ARG A 191 -9.39 3.19 -12.23
N SER A 192 -10.11 3.16 -13.35
CA SER A 192 -9.53 3.31 -14.68
C SER A 192 -9.02 4.74 -14.95
N GLU A 193 -9.77 5.77 -14.55
CA GLU A 193 -9.35 7.18 -14.63
C GLU A 193 -8.04 7.42 -13.84
N ILE A 194 -7.97 6.91 -12.60
CA ILE A 194 -6.78 6.99 -11.75
C ILE A 194 -5.57 6.34 -12.43
N ARG A 195 -5.75 5.16 -13.04
CA ARG A 195 -4.69 4.46 -13.76
C ARG A 195 -4.10 5.30 -14.91
N SER A 196 -4.94 6.01 -15.66
CA SER A 196 -4.46 6.92 -16.70
C SER A 196 -3.66 8.09 -16.12
N HIS A 197 -4.13 8.70 -15.03
CA HIS A 197 -3.39 9.78 -14.37
C HIS A 197 -2.05 9.30 -13.78
N MET A 198 -2.00 8.09 -13.24
CA MET A 198 -0.74 7.46 -12.78
C MET A 198 0.25 7.28 -13.94
N ALA A 199 -0.21 6.77 -15.09
CA ALA A 199 0.62 6.58 -16.28
C ALA A 199 1.18 7.89 -16.82
N MET A 200 0.45 9.00 -16.67
CA MET A 200 0.87 10.35 -17.06
C MET A 200 1.75 11.06 -16.00
N GLY A 201 1.95 10.45 -14.83
CA GLY A 201 2.67 11.08 -13.71
C GLY A 201 1.92 12.21 -12.99
N ASN A 202 0.63 12.34 -13.20
CA ASN A 202 -0.20 13.39 -12.61
C ASN A 202 -0.59 13.05 -11.16
N PHE A 203 0.39 12.88 -10.27
CA PHE A 203 0.21 12.33 -8.92
C PHE A 203 -0.67 13.17 -7.99
N ASP A 204 -0.70 14.49 -8.14
CA ASP A 204 -1.60 15.34 -7.34
C ASP A 204 -3.06 15.08 -7.69
N VAL A 205 -3.36 14.89 -8.99
CA VAL A 205 -4.70 14.50 -9.45
C VAL A 205 -5.05 13.09 -8.98
N VAL A 206 -4.09 12.16 -9.04
CA VAL A 206 -4.26 10.80 -8.50
C VAL A 206 -4.64 10.86 -7.03
N ASP A 207 -3.97 11.67 -6.22
CA ASP A 207 -4.26 11.80 -4.78
C ASP A 207 -5.68 12.33 -4.52
N GLU A 208 -6.15 13.31 -5.29
CA GLU A 208 -7.52 13.81 -5.22
C GLU A 208 -8.54 12.72 -5.60
N ARG A 209 -8.28 12.00 -6.71
CA ARG A 209 -9.16 10.95 -7.21
C ARG A 209 -9.19 9.73 -6.31
N GLN A 210 -8.07 9.34 -5.70
CA GLN A 210 -8.00 8.27 -4.70
C GLN A 210 -8.83 8.61 -3.46
N ARG A 211 -8.75 9.85 -2.96
CA ARG A 211 -9.61 10.30 -1.85
C ARG A 211 -11.10 10.27 -2.21
N TYR A 212 -11.45 10.60 -3.45
CA TYR A 212 -12.83 10.50 -3.91
C TYR A 212 -13.27 9.05 -4.05
N LEU A 213 -12.46 8.19 -4.69
CA LEU A 213 -12.72 6.75 -4.82
C LEU A 213 -12.97 6.10 -3.45
N TYR A 214 -12.09 6.34 -2.48
CA TYR A 214 -12.25 5.84 -1.11
C TYR A 214 -13.59 6.24 -0.48
N ARG A 215 -14.02 7.50 -0.64
CA ARG A 215 -15.34 7.95 -0.15
C ARG A 215 -16.50 7.21 -0.81
N VAL A 216 -16.39 6.94 -2.12
CA VAL A 216 -17.41 6.16 -2.85
C VAL A 216 -17.41 4.72 -2.35
N GLU A 217 -16.26 4.07 -2.28
CA GLU A 217 -16.12 2.69 -1.81
C GLU A 217 -16.70 2.50 -0.39
N ARG A 218 -16.33 3.39 0.55
CA ARG A 218 -16.85 3.32 1.94
C ARG A 218 -18.35 3.50 2.08
N ARG A 219 -19.03 4.07 1.09
CA ARG A 219 -20.49 4.26 1.09
C ARG A 219 -21.23 3.26 0.20
N ALA A 220 -20.59 2.82 -0.89
CA ALA A 220 -21.20 1.89 -1.84
C ALA A 220 -21.04 0.43 -1.39
N LEU A 221 -19.93 0.09 -0.74
CA LEU A 221 -19.60 -1.27 -0.34
C LEU A 221 -20.10 -1.53 1.08
N SER A 222 -20.85 -2.60 1.25
CA SER A 222 -21.13 -3.17 2.56
C SER A 222 -19.86 -3.82 3.12
N ARG A 223 -19.85 -4.14 4.42
CA ARG A 223 -18.72 -4.85 5.05
C ARG A 223 -18.56 -6.24 4.39
N SER A 224 -17.48 -6.41 3.65
CA SER A 224 -17.19 -7.58 2.81
C SER A 224 -15.70 -7.63 2.49
N SER A 225 -15.24 -8.72 1.84
CA SER A 225 -13.88 -8.80 1.30
C SER A 225 -13.53 -7.60 0.41
N GLU A 226 -14.45 -7.18 -0.44
CA GLU A 226 -14.25 -6.02 -1.32
C GLU A 226 -14.06 -4.71 -0.55
N SER A 227 -14.78 -4.52 0.56
CA SER A 227 -14.61 -3.39 1.48
C SER A 227 -13.22 -3.41 2.13
N THR A 228 -12.76 -4.59 2.57
CA THR A 228 -11.42 -4.77 3.15
C THR A 228 -10.32 -4.48 2.12
N GLU A 229 -10.46 -5.00 0.90
CA GLU A 229 -9.53 -4.71 -0.19
C GLU A 229 -9.49 -3.22 -0.54
N ALA A 230 -10.63 -2.51 -0.50
CA ALA A 230 -10.68 -1.08 -0.72
C ALA A 230 -9.86 -0.30 0.32
N LEU A 231 -9.89 -0.73 1.60
CA LEU A 231 -9.06 -0.17 2.66
C LEU A 231 -7.57 -0.42 2.40
N ILE A 232 -7.20 -1.65 2.00
CA ILE A 232 -5.82 -2.01 1.68
C ILE A 232 -5.32 -1.20 0.49
N ARG A 233 -6.08 -1.12 -0.61
CA ARG A 233 -5.70 -0.31 -1.79
C ARG A 233 -5.48 1.16 -1.44
N GLN A 234 -6.33 1.72 -0.59
CA GLN A 234 -6.16 3.11 -0.15
C GLN A 234 -4.91 3.28 0.74
N ALA A 235 -4.60 2.31 1.59
CA ALA A 235 -3.38 2.31 2.39
C ALA A 235 -2.13 2.21 1.51
N GLU A 236 -2.15 1.37 0.49
CA GLU A 236 -1.07 1.26 -0.50
C GLU A 236 -0.88 2.54 -1.30
N TRP A 237 -1.96 3.22 -1.68
CA TRP A 237 -1.85 4.54 -2.28
C TRP A 237 -1.16 5.53 -1.35
N GLN A 238 -1.54 5.58 -0.06
CA GLN A 238 -0.87 6.46 0.91
C GLN A 238 0.63 6.14 1.02
N ARG A 239 1.01 4.87 0.96
CA ARG A 239 2.41 4.43 0.94
C ARG A 239 3.13 4.92 -0.31
N GLN A 240 2.55 4.72 -1.49
CA GLN A 240 3.13 5.17 -2.76
C GLN A 240 3.27 6.69 -2.78
N ALA A 241 2.24 7.42 -2.38
CA ALA A 241 2.24 8.88 -2.30
C ALA A 241 3.31 9.41 -1.32
N PHE A 242 3.51 8.72 -0.17
CA PHE A 242 4.59 9.01 0.76
C PHE A 242 5.97 8.80 0.12
N LEU A 243 6.18 7.66 -0.54
CA LEU A 243 7.47 7.33 -1.17
C LEU A 243 7.78 8.22 -2.39
N LEU A 244 6.74 8.69 -3.08
CA LEU A 244 6.84 9.64 -4.20
C LEU A 244 6.87 11.10 -3.74
N GLU A 245 6.74 11.34 -2.41
CA GLU A 245 6.70 12.69 -1.83
C GLU A 245 5.58 13.57 -2.44
N VAL A 246 4.41 12.97 -2.74
CA VAL A 246 3.26 13.66 -3.32
C VAL A 246 2.70 14.67 -2.32
N GLY A 247 2.42 15.89 -2.78
CA GLY A 247 1.91 16.98 -1.95
C GLY A 247 3.00 17.68 -1.12
N GLU A 248 2.57 18.52 -0.19
CA GLU A 248 3.47 19.33 0.63
C GLU A 248 4.19 18.48 1.70
N PRO A 249 5.42 18.88 2.11
CA PRO A 249 6.20 18.14 3.12
C PRO A 249 5.43 17.90 4.42
N GLU A 250 4.60 18.86 4.85
CA GLU A 250 3.79 18.79 6.07
C GLU A 250 2.73 17.69 6.04
N THR A 251 2.37 17.22 4.85
CA THR A 251 1.36 16.16 4.69
C THR A 251 1.94 14.75 4.90
N GLN A 252 3.26 14.58 4.86
CA GLN A 252 3.91 13.27 4.84
C GLN A 252 3.69 12.49 6.15
N ALA A 253 3.78 13.15 7.31
CA ALA A 253 3.44 12.54 8.59
C ALA A 253 1.99 12.04 8.64
N GLY A 254 1.06 12.86 8.13
CA GLY A 254 -0.36 12.51 8.03
C GLY A 254 -0.61 11.27 7.18
N ARG A 255 0.12 11.10 6.07
CA ARG A 255 0.02 9.90 5.21
C ARG A 255 0.37 8.63 5.96
N LEU A 256 1.46 8.64 6.74
CA LEU A 256 1.85 7.49 7.56
C LEU A 256 0.78 7.13 8.60
N MET A 257 0.15 8.14 9.22
CA MET A 257 -0.94 7.93 10.17
C MET A 257 -2.17 7.32 9.49
N ILE A 258 -2.59 7.90 8.36
CA ILE A 258 -3.73 7.39 7.57
C ILE A 258 -3.46 5.95 7.12
N MET A 259 -2.26 5.64 6.65
CA MET A 259 -1.87 4.29 6.23
C MET A 259 -2.00 3.29 7.37
N TRP A 260 -1.48 3.61 8.57
CA TRP A 260 -1.62 2.78 9.77
C TRP A 260 -3.09 2.52 10.12
N ASP A 261 -3.92 3.57 10.13
CA ASP A 261 -5.33 3.45 10.47
C ASP A 261 -6.11 2.63 9.45
N LEU A 262 -5.81 2.78 8.16
CA LEU A 262 -6.45 2.00 7.09
C LEU A 262 -6.14 0.51 7.21
N TYR A 263 -4.88 0.12 7.42
CA TYR A 263 -4.52 -1.29 7.64
C TYR A 263 -5.13 -1.84 8.92
N ARG A 264 -5.19 -1.05 10.00
CA ARG A 264 -5.87 -1.44 11.23
C ARG A 264 -7.37 -1.65 11.02
N MET A 265 -8.02 -0.78 10.24
CA MET A 265 -9.44 -0.94 9.88
C MET A 265 -9.64 -2.20 9.02
N ALA A 266 -8.76 -2.45 8.04
CA ALA A 266 -8.79 -3.65 7.22
C ALA A 266 -8.62 -4.92 8.07
N LEU A 267 -7.69 -4.92 9.03
CA LEU A 267 -7.50 -6.03 9.97
C LEU A 267 -8.76 -6.30 10.79
N ASN A 268 -9.40 -5.25 11.34
CA ASN A 268 -10.62 -5.39 12.11
C ASN A 268 -11.78 -5.92 11.25
N GLU A 269 -11.94 -5.42 10.01
CA GLU A 269 -12.97 -5.94 9.10
C GLU A 269 -12.69 -7.40 8.71
N SER A 270 -11.43 -7.78 8.47
CA SER A 270 -11.05 -9.18 8.22
C SER A 270 -11.36 -10.09 9.40
N ILE A 271 -11.09 -9.65 10.63
CA ILE A 271 -11.43 -10.42 11.84
C ILE A 271 -12.95 -10.61 11.96
N ASP A 272 -13.73 -9.57 11.71
CA ASP A 272 -15.20 -9.63 11.77
C ASP A 272 -15.79 -10.58 10.70
N ILE A 273 -15.15 -10.68 9.52
CA ILE A 273 -15.64 -11.49 8.40
C ILE A 273 -15.15 -12.94 8.50
N TYR A 274 -13.86 -13.14 8.76
CA TYR A 274 -13.20 -14.44 8.62
C TYR A 274 -12.80 -15.07 9.97
N GLY A 275 -12.79 -14.27 11.04
CA GLY A 275 -12.35 -14.69 12.38
C GLY A 275 -10.88 -14.39 12.66
N GLU A 276 -10.49 -14.57 13.95
CA GLU A 276 -9.18 -14.16 14.48
C GLU A 276 -8.00 -15.02 14.01
N GLN A 277 -8.24 -16.14 13.34
CA GLN A 277 -7.20 -17.09 12.91
C GLN A 277 -7.11 -17.25 11.40
N ALA A 278 -7.85 -16.44 10.67
CA ALA A 278 -7.97 -16.56 9.22
C ALA A 278 -6.68 -16.08 8.51
N ILE A 279 -6.37 -16.71 7.38
CA ILE A 279 -5.20 -16.34 6.57
C ILE A 279 -5.34 -14.93 5.97
N GLU A 280 -6.56 -14.48 5.76
CA GLU A 280 -6.91 -13.15 5.24
C GLU A 280 -6.43 -12.00 6.15
N LEU A 281 -6.05 -12.30 7.41
CA LEU A 281 -5.42 -11.32 8.31
C LEU A 281 -3.99 -10.96 7.89
N LYS A 282 -3.35 -11.79 7.08
CA LYS A 282 -1.94 -11.62 6.68
C LYS A 282 -1.72 -10.32 5.93
N ALA A 283 -2.52 -10.03 4.91
CA ALA A 283 -2.36 -8.84 4.07
C ALA A 283 -2.40 -7.52 4.87
N PRO A 284 -3.40 -7.24 5.71
CA PRO A 284 -3.37 -6.04 6.54
C PRO A 284 -2.23 -6.02 7.57
N LEU A 285 -1.82 -7.18 8.13
CA LEU A 285 -0.68 -7.26 9.05
C LEU A 285 0.65 -6.93 8.35
N GLU A 286 0.86 -7.43 7.14
CA GLU A 286 2.03 -7.09 6.30
C GLU A 286 2.07 -5.59 5.98
N GLY A 287 0.93 -4.98 5.68
CA GLY A 287 0.81 -3.54 5.52
C GLY A 287 1.13 -2.76 6.80
N MET A 288 0.71 -3.27 7.95
CA MET A 288 1.03 -2.67 9.26
C MET A 288 2.53 -2.72 9.56
N ILE A 289 3.23 -3.83 9.29
CA ILE A 289 4.69 -3.88 9.52
C ILE A 289 5.44 -2.98 8.54
N ALA A 290 5.04 -2.91 7.27
CA ALA A 290 5.59 -1.96 6.31
C ALA A 290 5.46 -0.51 6.80
N THR A 291 4.29 -0.16 7.37
CA THR A 291 4.05 1.14 7.98
C THR A 291 5.00 1.42 9.15
N GLN A 292 5.27 0.43 10.00
CA GLN A 292 6.18 0.61 11.14
C GLN A 292 7.63 0.85 10.69
N TYR A 293 8.10 0.22 9.62
CA TYR A 293 9.40 0.53 9.03
C TYR A 293 9.47 1.97 8.52
N LEU A 294 8.42 2.45 7.87
CA LEU A 294 8.36 3.83 7.38
C LEU A 294 8.33 4.85 8.52
N PHE A 295 7.55 4.61 9.60
CA PHE A 295 7.60 5.45 10.80
C PHE A 295 8.99 5.53 11.41
N ALA A 296 9.65 4.40 11.55
CA ALA A 296 10.98 4.34 12.13
C ALA A 296 12.04 5.06 11.27
N GLY A 297 11.85 5.10 9.95
CA GLY A 297 12.67 5.85 9.00
C GLY A 297 12.34 7.34 8.89
N TYR A 298 11.15 7.75 9.30
CA TYR A 298 10.67 9.13 9.15
C TYR A 298 11.39 10.08 10.11
N ARG A 299 11.85 11.21 9.60
CA ARG A 299 12.61 12.24 10.36
C ARG A 299 12.09 13.66 10.13
N GLY A 300 10.93 13.83 9.48
CA GLY A 300 10.36 15.13 9.17
C GLY A 300 10.25 16.05 10.39
N TYR A 301 9.85 15.50 11.54
CA TYR A 301 9.73 16.23 12.81
C TYR A 301 11.03 16.81 13.37
N LEU A 302 12.20 16.37 12.87
CA LEU A 302 13.50 16.86 13.33
C LEU A 302 13.93 18.16 12.66
N TYR A 303 13.28 18.54 11.55
CA TYR A 303 13.73 19.64 10.70
C TYR A 303 12.93 20.93 10.88
N ASP A 304 11.78 20.89 11.56
CA ASP A 304 10.95 22.06 11.79
C ASP A 304 10.59 22.23 13.28
N PRO A 305 11.06 23.31 13.94
CA PRO A 305 10.68 23.61 15.31
C PRO A 305 9.20 24.01 15.49
N SER A 306 8.50 24.31 14.39
CA SER A 306 7.05 24.56 14.37
C SER A 306 6.24 23.30 14.01
N SER A 307 6.77 22.12 14.31
CA SER A 307 6.18 20.80 13.99
C SER A 307 4.68 20.77 14.12
N SER A 308 4.01 20.29 13.07
CA SER A 308 2.55 20.09 13.06
C SER A 308 2.11 19.08 14.12
N ALA A 309 0.82 19.09 14.46
CA ALA A 309 0.25 18.05 15.32
C ALA A 309 0.50 16.64 14.75
N SER A 310 0.49 16.49 13.42
CA SER A 310 0.79 15.24 12.72
C SER A 310 2.24 14.81 12.91
N ASP A 311 3.21 15.72 12.93
CA ASP A 311 4.62 15.41 13.17
C ASP A 311 4.88 14.94 14.60
N LEU A 312 4.27 15.61 15.58
CA LEU A 312 4.35 15.20 16.98
C LEU A 312 3.74 13.81 17.19
N GLN A 313 2.65 13.53 16.49
CA GLN A 313 1.98 12.25 16.50
C GLN A 313 2.83 11.16 15.83
N ALA A 314 3.45 11.44 14.69
CA ALA A 314 4.38 10.54 14.03
C ALA A 314 5.61 10.25 14.90
N ALA A 315 6.14 11.24 15.62
CA ALA A 315 7.22 11.06 16.59
C ALA A 315 6.82 10.12 17.74
N ALA A 316 5.61 10.27 18.27
CA ALA A 316 5.08 9.37 19.31
C ALA A 316 4.90 7.93 18.76
N MET A 317 4.45 7.76 17.52
CA MET A 317 4.38 6.47 16.84
C MET A 317 5.77 5.85 16.67
N THR A 318 6.76 6.63 16.27
CA THR A 318 8.15 6.20 16.09
C THR A 318 8.75 5.66 17.40
N ASN A 319 8.49 6.32 18.53
CA ASN A 319 8.98 5.88 19.85
C ASN A 319 8.42 4.51 20.28
N GLN A 320 7.24 4.14 19.81
CA GLN A 320 6.59 2.85 20.11
C GLN A 320 6.75 1.84 18.98
N SER A 321 7.36 2.22 17.88
CA SER A 321 7.39 1.45 16.63
C SER A 321 8.03 0.08 16.82
N PHE A 322 9.11 -0.05 17.62
CA PHE A 322 9.75 -1.33 17.88
C PHE A 322 8.77 -2.36 18.44
N ARG A 323 8.06 -2.01 19.52
CA ARG A 323 7.12 -2.93 20.19
C ARG A 323 5.92 -3.27 19.31
N ARG A 324 5.41 -2.27 18.56
CA ARG A 324 4.29 -2.47 17.64
C ARG A 324 4.68 -3.40 16.49
N GLY A 325 5.81 -3.15 15.86
CA GLY A 325 6.30 -4.00 14.76
C GLY A 325 6.59 -5.43 15.22
N GLU A 326 7.21 -5.61 16.39
CA GLU A 326 7.42 -6.93 16.99
C GLU A 326 6.09 -7.67 17.22
N SER A 327 5.07 -6.96 17.75
CA SER A 327 3.75 -7.56 17.97
C SER A 327 3.06 -7.95 16.67
N VAL A 328 3.18 -7.12 15.62
CA VAL A 328 2.62 -7.41 14.28
C VAL A 328 3.31 -8.63 13.66
N LEU A 329 4.65 -8.70 13.72
CA LEU A 329 5.40 -9.86 13.18
C LEU A 329 5.06 -11.16 13.93
N LYS A 330 4.86 -11.09 15.25
CA LYS A 330 4.40 -12.25 16.04
C LYS A 330 2.99 -12.69 15.62
N ALA A 331 2.11 -11.75 15.31
CA ALA A 331 0.77 -12.08 14.80
C ALA A 331 0.83 -12.72 13.41
N ILE A 332 1.71 -12.26 12.51
CA ILE A 332 1.93 -12.89 11.20
C ILE A 332 2.41 -14.34 11.38
N LEU A 333 3.43 -14.55 12.21
CA LEU A 333 3.94 -15.90 12.52
C LEU A 333 2.82 -16.79 13.07
N GLU A 334 1.99 -16.30 13.98
CA GLU A 334 0.89 -17.07 14.56
C GLU A 334 -0.16 -17.44 13.52
N VAL A 335 -0.59 -16.48 12.67
CA VAL A 335 -1.52 -16.72 11.56
C VAL A 335 -0.96 -17.79 10.62
N ASN A 336 0.32 -17.70 10.21
CA ASN A 336 0.94 -18.63 9.31
C ASN A 336 1.05 -20.04 9.92
N VAL A 337 1.38 -20.17 11.21
CA VAL A 337 1.43 -21.45 11.94
C VAL A 337 0.04 -22.08 12.05
N LEU A 338 -0.98 -21.30 12.41
CA LEU A 338 -2.37 -21.79 12.54
C LEU A 338 -2.93 -22.28 11.20
N ASN A 339 -2.56 -21.62 10.11
CA ASN A 339 -2.97 -22.00 8.76
C ASN A 339 -2.03 -23.01 8.08
N LYS A 340 -1.02 -23.54 8.82
CA LYS A 340 -0.14 -24.63 8.38
C LYS A 340 0.63 -24.34 7.11
N LEU A 341 1.14 -23.12 6.94
CA LEU A 341 1.93 -22.73 5.75
C LEU A 341 3.30 -23.43 5.64
N GLY A 342 3.60 -24.32 6.56
CA GLY A 342 4.81 -25.16 6.54
C GLY A 342 5.97 -24.57 7.36
N PRO A 343 7.00 -25.43 7.60
CA PRO A 343 8.13 -25.04 8.46
C PRO A 343 9.02 -23.96 7.83
N GLU A 344 9.16 -23.93 6.52
CA GLU A 344 9.96 -22.91 5.84
C GLU A 344 9.40 -21.49 6.05
N GLN A 345 8.08 -21.34 5.98
CA GLN A 345 7.43 -20.05 6.27
C GLN A 345 7.63 -19.66 7.73
N GLN A 346 7.48 -20.59 8.66
CA GLN A 346 7.74 -20.35 10.08
C GLN A 346 9.18 -19.88 10.34
N ILE A 347 10.15 -20.47 9.65
CA ILE A 347 11.55 -20.07 9.72
C ILE A 347 11.72 -18.64 9.20
N GLN A 348 11.14 -18.33 8.03
CA GLN A 348 11.20 -16.99 7.44
C GLN A 348 10.58 -15.93 8.36
N ASP A 349 9.43 -16.21 8.95
CA ASP A 349 8.77 -15.30 9.91
C ASP A 349 9.60 -15.09 11.17
N THR A 350 10.27 -16.16 11.65
CA THR A 350 11.17 -16.07 12.80
C THR A 350 12.42 -15.22 12.47
N VAL A 351 12.97 -15.40 11.26
CA VAL A 351 14.06 -14.55 10.76
C VAL A 351 13.61 -13.10 10.62
N ALA A 352 12.37 -12.84 10.17
CA ALA A 352 11.83 -11.47 10.08
C ALA A 352 11.75 -10.77 11.44
N LEU A 353 11.44 -11.50 12.52
CA LEU A 353 11.51 -10.99 13.90
C LEU A 353 12.96 -10.64 14.29
N GLY A 354 13.92 -11.49 13.92
CA GLY A 354 15.35 -11.21 14.10
C GLY A 354 15.80 -9.97 13.33
N ASP A 355 15.42 -9.87 12.05
CA ASP A 355 15.72 -8.72 11.19
C ASP A 355 15.15 -7.41 11.75
N TRP A 356 13.94 -7.43 12.28
CA TRP A 356 13.33 -6.29 12.94
C TRP A 356 14.12 -5.83 14.17
N ALA A 357 14.49 -6.76 15.03
CA ALA A 357 15.29 -6.46 16.21
C ALA A 357 16.70 -5.98 15.82
N TRP A 358 17.33 -6.61 14.83
CA TRP A 358 18.65 -6.23 14.30
C TRP A 358 18.65 -4.83 13.71
N TRP A 359 17.64 -4.50 12.95
CA TRP A 359 17.50 -3.19 12.34
C TRP A 359 17.38 -2.06 13.39
N TYR A 360 16.76 -2.34 14.53
CA TYR A 360 16.72 -1.42 15.69
C TYR A 360 18.01 -1.45 16.54
N GLY A 361 18.99 -2.27 16.20
CA GLY A 361 20.23 -2.43 16.96
C GLY A 361 20.07 -3.20 18.27
N LYS A 362 18.98 -3.96 18.41
CA LYS A 362 18.71 -4.86 19.55
C LYS A 362 19.29 -6.24 19.24
N PHE A 363 20.62 -6.30 19.17
CA PHE A 363 21.36 -7.48 18.70
C PHE A 363 21.09 -8.72 19.56
N ASN A 364 21.04 -8.59 20.88
CA ASN A 364 20.74 -9.73 21.78
C ASN A 364 19.37 -10.32 21.52
N ASP A 365 18.34 -9.47 21.27
CA ASP A 365 17.00 -9.93 20.96
C ASP A 365 16.98 -10.62 19.58
N ALA A 366 17.71 -10.05 18.60
CA ALA A 366 17.85 -10.61 17.26
C ALA A 366 18.53 -11.99 17.26
N GLU A 367 19.60 -12.16 18.03
CA GLU A 367 20.32 -13.44 18.18
C GLU A 367 19.42 -14.54 18.72
N ILE A 368 18.50 -14.22 19.64
CA ILE A 368 17.51 -15.18 20.13
C ILE A 368 16.64 -15.69 18.97
N TYR A 369 16.09 -14.79 18.15
CA TYR A 369 15.25 -15.17 17.03
C TYR A 369 16.03 -15.94 15.94
N TYR A 370 17.25 -15.50 15.62
CA TYR A 370 18.09 -16.22 14.64
C TYR A 370 18.49 -17.59 15.13
N SER A 371 18.81 -17.77 16.41
CA SER A 371 19.09 -19.08 17.00
C SER A 371 17.87 -19.99 16.97
N GLN A 372 16.67 -19.46 17.22
CA GLN A 372 15.42 -20.22 17.04
C GLN A 372 15.22 -20.64 15.59
N ALA A 373 15.41 -19.72 14.63
CA ALA A 373 15.31 -20.04 13.20
C ALA A 373 16.33 -21.13 12.78
N MET A 374 17.58 -21.05 13.25
CA MET A 374 18.58 -22.07 12.98
C MET A 374 18.20 -23.44 13.56
N THR A 375 17.64 -23.47 14.78
CA THR A 375 17.14 -24.72 15.38
C THR A 375 16.02 -25.32 14.52
N LEU A 376 15.08 -24.50 14.03
CA LEU A 376 14.02 -24.97 13.14
C LEU A 376 14.56 -25.47 11.79
N ILE A 377 15.63 -24.85 11.26
CA ILE A 377 16.30 -25.31 10.04
C ILE A 377 16.94 -26.68 10.29
N ASP A 378 17.59 -26.90 11.43
CA ASP A 378 18.25 -28.16 11.77
C ASP A 378 17.22 -29.33 11.96
N GLU A 379 15.93 -29.01 12.16
CA GLU A 379 14.83 -29.99 12.18
C GLU A 379 14.31 -30.36 10.78
N LEU A 380 14.69 -29.62 9.73
CA LEU A 380 14.30 -29.93 8.35
C LEU A 380 15.06 -31.16 7.79
N PRO A 381 14.55 -31.76 6.70
CA PRO A 381 15.27 -32.81 6.00
C PRO A 381 16.67 -32.37 5.53
N GLU A 382 17.66 -33.27 5.58
CA GLU A 382 19.04 -33.00 5.16
C GLU A 382 19.18 -32.48 3.72
N GLU A 383 18.18 -32.73 2.88
CA GLU A 383 18.14 -32.27 1.48
C GLU A 383 17.82 -30.76 1.36
N THR A 384 17.04 -30.20 2.29
CA THR A 384 16.53 -28.82 2.24
C THR A 384 17.22 -27.88 3.22
N ALA A 385 17.60 -28.37 4.41
CA ALA A 385 18.18 -27.57 5.48
C ALA A 385 19.43 -26.76 5.07
N PRO A 386 20.45 -27.35 4.37
CA PRO A 386 21.66 -26.61 4.01
C PRO A 386 21.38 -25.46 3.03
N ALA A 387 20.54 -25.71 2.03
CA ALA A 387 20.19 -24.69 1.03
C ALA A 387 19.43 -23.52 1.64
N LEU A 388 18.47 -23.80 2.54
CA LEU A 388 17.72 -22.76 3.23
C LEU A 388 18.63 -21.97 4.22
N LYS A 389 19.52 -22.65 4.92
CA LYS A 389 20.49 -22.03 5.82
C LYS A 389 21.42 -21.08 5.07
N ASP A 390 21.94 -21.51 3.93
CA ASP A 390 22.80 -20.69 3.08
C ASP A 390 22.03 -19.50 2.52
N ALA A 391 20.82 -19.70 2.02
CA ALA A 391 19.96 -18.62 1.50
C ALA A 391 19.60 -17.55 2.55
N LEU A 392 19.42 -17.94 3.82
CA LEU A 392 19.05 -17.02 4.88
C LEU A 392 20.25 -16.39 5.59
N PHE A 393 21.36 -17.13 5.77
CA PHE A 393 22.45 -16.75 6.63
C PHE A 393 23.85 -16.84 5.97
N GLY A 394 23.94 -17.28 4.72
CA GLY A 394 25.22 -17.44 4.01
C GLY A 394 25.76 -16.14 3.43
N ALA A 395 24.91 -15.16 3.14
CA ALA A 395 25.29 -13.88 2.54
C ALA A 395 24.70 -12.69 3.32
N PRO A 396 25.32 -11.50 3.18
CA PRO A 396 24.74 -10.27 3.74
C PRO A 396 23.40 -9.93 3.12
N VAL A 397 22.43 -9.55 3.95
CA VAL A 397 21.08 -9.16 3.52
C VAL A 397 20.78 -7.72 3.93
N ALA A 398 20.50 -6.85 2.96
CA ALA A 398 20.09 -5.48 3.23
C ALA A 398 18.72 -5.43 3.93
N LEU A 399 18.61 -4.63 4.97
CA LEU A 399 17.36 -4.48 5.75
C LEU A 399 16.76 -3.08 5.57
N PRO A 400 15.44 -2.95 5.58
CA PRO A 400 14.44 -4.02 5.65
C PRO A 400 14.32 -4.79 4.33
N ARG A 401 14.05 -6.09 4.42
CA ARG A 401 13.84 -6.96 3.26
C ARG A 401 12.38 -6.90 2.76
N LEU A 402 11.83 -5.70 2.69
CA LEU A 402 10.47 -5.47 2.23
C LEU A 402 10.53 -4.70 0.90
N GLU A 403 10.09 -5.30 -0.18
CA GLU A 403 9.99 -4.69 -1.52
C GLU A 403 9.15 -3.40 -1.52
N VAL A 404 8.25 -3.30 -0.55
CA VAL A 404 7.34 -2.15 -0.37
C VAL A 404 8.01 -0.88 0.19
N ILE A 405 9.26 -0.97 0.66
CA ILE A 405 10.03 0.15 1.20
C ILE A 405 11.26 0.26 0.33
N ARG A 406 11.41 1.32 -0.43
CA ARG A 406 12.55 1.56 -1.35
C ARG A 406 13.78 0.72 -0.97
N PRO A 407 13.87 -0.56 -1.35
CA PRO A 407 15.05 -1.38 -1.11
C PRO A 407 16.21 -0.79 -1.92
N LEU A 408 17.41 -1.17 -1.55
CA LEU A 408 18.54 -0.96 -2.47
C LEU A 408 18.21 -1.67 -3.79
N PRO A 409 18.53 -1.05 -4.95
CA PRO A 409 18.37 -1.72 -6.23
C PRO A 409 19.17 -3.01 -6.28
N ASP A 410 18.77 -3.91 -7.15
CA ASP A 410 19.50 -5.16 -7.39
C ASP A 410 20.94 -4.87 -7.80
N HIS A 411 21.88 -5.71 -7.37
CA HIS A 411 23.32 -5.49 -7.49
C HIS A 411 24.05 -6.59 -8.27
N ASP A 412 23.32 -7.55 -8.84
CA ASP A 412 23.90 -8.78 -9.39
C ASP A 412 24.38 -8.67 -10.84
N THR A 413 24.20 -7.54 -11.51
CA THR A 413 24.50 -7.38 -12.92
C THR A 413 25.80 -6.59 -13.16
N LEU A 414 26.70 -7.19 -13.94
CA LEU A 414 27.94 -6.57 -14.45
C LEU A 414 27.71 -6.12 -15.91
N GLU A 415 26.96 -5.05 -16.14
CA GLU A 415 26.83 -4.46 -17.45
C GLU A 415 27.88 -3.37 -17.71
N ASP A 416 28.17 -3.10 -19.01
CA ASP A 416 29.00 -1.97 -19.40
C ASP A 416 28.33 -0.67 -18.97
N GLY A 417 29.03 0.13 -18.17
CA GLY A 417 28.51 1.37 -17.60
C GLY A 417 27.96 1.26 -16.18
N ALA A 418 27.97 0.06 -15.57
CA ALA A 418 27.56 -0.12 -14.18
C ALA A 418 28.46 0.66 -13.20
N LEU A 419 27.84 1.18 -12.14
CA LEU A 419 28.54 1.69 -10.97
C LEU A 419 28.99 0.52 -10.11
N VAL A 420 30.30 0.39 -9.86
CA VAL A 420 30.86 -0.66 -9.02
C VAL A 420 31.34 -0.07 -7.71
N ILE A 421 30.82 -0.59 -6.60
CA ILE A 421 31.13 -0.13 -5.24
C ILE A 421 31.75 -1.27 -4.44
N GLY A 422 32.94 -1.01 -3.86
CA GLY A 422 33.57 -1.86 -2.86
C GLY A 422 33.23 -1.38 -1.45
N PHE A 423 32.99 -2.31 -0.52
CA PHE A 423 32.74 -1.98 0.88
C PHE A 423 32.94 -3.20 1.79
N ASP A 424 33.10 -2.92 3.08
CA ASP A 424 33.14 -3.95 4.12
C ASP A 424 31.88 -3.85 4.99
N LEU A 425 31.53 -4.97 5.63
CA LEU A 425 30.49 -5.03 6.65
C LEU A 425 31.08 -5.42 7.99
N THR A 426 30.70 -4.71 9.03
CA THR A 426 30.99 -5.11 10.41
C THR A 426 30.11 -6.31 10.81
N ASP A 427 30.47 -6.97 11.91
CA ASP A 427 29.66 -7.99 12.57
C ASP A 427 28.26 -7.50 12.99
N THR A 428 28.07 -6.18 13.15
CA THR A 428 26.78 -5.54 13.43
C THR A 428 26.06 -5.04 12.17
N GLY A 429 26.52 -5.44 10.98
CA GLY A 429 25.88 -5.13 9.69
C GLY A 429 25.96 -3.66 9.26
N ARG A 430 27.00 -2.92 9.69
CA ARG A 430 27.25 -1.56 9.22
C ARG A 430 28.24 -1.55 8.08
N VAL A 431 27.97 -0.73 7.08
CA VAL A 431 28.87 -0.48 5.95
C VAL A 431 30.06 0.36 6.40
N THR A 432 31.27 -0.11 6.08
CA THR A 432 32.54 0.57 6.31
C THR A 432 33.39 0.47 5.05
N ASN A 433 34.49 1.27 4.96
CA ASN A 433 35.44 1.25 3.85
C ASN A 433 34.81 1.30 2.45
N LEU A 434 33.78 2.14 2.30
CA LEU A 434 33.04 2.26 1.05
C LEU A 434 33.86 3.05 0.03
N GLU A 435 34.14 2.41 -1.13
CA GLU A 435 34.93 2.98 -2.23
C GLU A 435 34.17 2.77 -3.56
N ARG A 436 34.26 3.76 -4.46
CA ARG A 436 33.78 3.64 -5.84
C ARG A 436 34.91 3.04 -6.67
N LEU A 437 34.77 1.79 -7.10
CA LEU A 437 35.78 1.06 -7.86
C LEU A 437 35.67 1.35 -9.36
N ARG A 438 34.47 1.59 -9.87
CA ARG A 438 34.20 2.03 -11.23
C ARG A 438 33.07 3.04 -11.20
N GLU A 439 33.24 4.13 -11.92
CA GLU A 439 32.21 5.15 -12.13
C GLU A 439 31.71 5.09 -13.58
N PRO A 440 30.40 5.22 -13.80
CA PRO A 440 29.85 5.34 -15.14
C PRO A 440 30.27 6.67 -15.79
N GLU A 441 30.38 6.69 -17.11
CA GLU A 441 30.75 7.90 -17.89
C GLU A 441 29.62 8.96 -17.96
N VAL A 442 28.63 8.90 -17.07
CA VAL A 442 27.39 9.69 -17.17
C VAL A 442 27.36 10.80 -16.12
N GLU A 443 26.83 11.97 -16.48
CA GLU A 443 26.71 13.18 -15.62
C GLU A 443 25.68 13.05 -14.48
N GLU A 444 25.37 11.86 -13.99
CA GLU A 444 24.35 11.62 -12.96
C GLU A 444 24.90 11.57 -11.53
N GLU A 445 25.92 12.36 -11.23
CA GLU A 445 26.59 12.39 -9.94
C GLU A 445 25.63 12.56 -8.73
N LYS A 446 24.52 13.31 -8.90
CA LYS A 446 23.51 13.50 -7.85
C LYS A 446 22.80 12.18 -7.48
N ALA A 447 22.49 11.37 -8.48
CA ALA A 447 21.86 10.06 -8.31
C ALA A 447 22.80 9.06 -7.66
N ILE A 448 24.05 8.99 -8.15
CA ILE A 448 25.09 8.12 -7.60
C ILE A 448 25.35 8.46 -6.13
N ARG A 449 25.43 9.74 -5.77
CA ARG A 449 25.59 10.17 -4.37
C ARG A 449 24.40 9.74 -3.49
N ARG A 450 23.17 9.73 -4.02
CA ARG A 450 21.99 9.24 -3.28
C ARG A 450 22.11 7.74 -3.03
N LEU A 451 22.45 6.94 -4.06
CA LEU A 451 22.67 5.50 -3.93
C LEU A 451 23.77 5.17 -2.91
N VAL A 452 24.95 5.81 -3.03
CA VAL A 452 26.06 5.64 -2.09
C VAL A 452 25.64 5.99 -0.66
N ARG A 453 24.87 7.06 -0.48
CA ARG A 453 24.35 7.45 0.83
C ARG A 453 23.33 6.43 1.36
N ALA A 454 22.44 5.92 0.49
CA ALA A 454 21.49 4.88 0.86
C ALA A 454 22.23 3.61 1.31
N LEU A 455 23.20 3.14 0.54
CA LEU A 455 24.03 1.98 0.89
C LEU A 455 24.75 2.18 2.23
N LYS A 456 25.39 3.34 2.43
CA LYS A 456 26.11 3.66 3.69
C LYS A 456 25.18 3.67 4.91
N ASN A 457 23.93 4.06 4.74
CA ASN A 457 22.95 4.16 5.82
C ASN A 457 22.14 2.86 6.00
N THR A 458 22.23 1.94 5.06
CA THR A 458 21.54 0.65 5.15
C THR A 458 22.18 -0.19 6.24
N ARG A 459 21.32 -0.82 7.05
CA ARG A 459 21.76 -1.85 7.97
C ARG A 459 21.60 -3.21 7.30
N PHE A 460 22.61 -4.07 7.47
CA PHE A 460 22.59 -5.42 6.94
C PHE A 460 22.42 -6.43 8.07
N ARG A 461 21.71 -7.53 7.80
CA ARG A 461 21.95 -8.76 8.50
C ARG A 461 23.28 -9.33 7.95
N PRO A 462 24.33 -9.49 8.77
CA PRO A 462 25.58 -10.10 8.32
C PRO A 462 25.38 -11.60 8.09
N PRO A 463 26.27 -12.28 7.37
CA PRO A 463 26.27 -13.74 7.35
C PRO A 463 26.64 -14.29 8.72
N PHE A 464 26.24 -15.54 8.96
CA PHE A 464 26.49 -16.24 10.21
C PHE A 464 27.41 -17.44 9.97
N SER A 465 28.44 -17.58 10.80
CA SER A 465 29.28 -18.77 10.87
C SER A 465 29.22 -19.32 12.28
N ASP A 466 28.96 -20.61 12.42
CA ASP A 466 28.79 -21.27 13.72
C ASP A 466 27.81 -20.60 14.67
N GLY A 467 26.73 -20.05 14.11
CA GLY A 467 25.69 -19.34 14.86
C GLY A 467 26.03 -17.92 15.29
N MET A 468 27.19 -17.40 14.90
CA MET A 468 27.65 -16.04 15.24
C MET A 468 27.70 -15.14 14.00
N PRO A 469 27.30 -13.86 14.10
CA PRO A 469 27.44 -12.91 13.00
C PRO A 469 28.93 -12.65 12.71
N VAL A 470 29.30 -12.65 11.43
CA VAL A 470 30.68 -12.46 11.01
C VAL A 470 30.85 -11.20 10.18
N ARG A 471 31.99 -10.54 10.37
CA ARG A 471 32.45 -9.43 9.52
C ARG A 471 32.74 -9.94 8.11
N VAL A 472 32.40 -9.15 7.09
CA VAL A 472 32.74 -9.42 5.69
C VAL A 472 33.59 -8.30 5.14
N GLU A 473 34.67 -8.63 4.50
CA GLU A 473 35.60 -7.68 3.87
C GLU A 473 35.59 -7.87 2.36
N GLY A 474 35.78 -6.77 1.63
CA GLY A 474 35.95 -6.79 0.19
C GLY A 474 34.70 -7.16 -0.61
N LEU A 475 33.51 -6.82 -0.12
CA LEU A 475 32.28 -6.95 -0.91
C LEU A 475 32.35 -6.01 -2.11
N VAL A 476 31.96 -6.52 -3.28
CA VAL A 476 31.92 -5.75 -4.52
C VAL A 476 30.54 -5.90 -5.12
N TRP A 477 29.78 -4.80 -5.14
CA TRP A 477 28.46 -4.73 -5.73
C TRP A 477 28.44 -3.84 -6.95
N SER A 478 27.73 -4.28 -7.99
CA SER A 478 27.52 -3.50 -9.22
C SER A 478 26.06 -3.10 -9.34
N PHE A 479 25.83 -1.86 -9.76
CA PHE A 479 24.48 -1.30 -9.95
C PHE A 479 24.37 -0.81 -11.39
N GLU A 480 23.33 -1.26 -12.09
CA GLU A 480 23.02 -0.83 -13.45
C GLU A 480 22.63 0.66 -13.53
N PRO A 481 22.76 1.29 -14.68
CA PRO A 481 22.33 2.67 -14.89
C PRO A 481 20.90 2.96 -14.46
N GLU A 482 19.96 2.06 -14.73
CA GLU A 482 18.58 2.18 -14.33
C GLU A 482 18.39 2.20 -12.81
N ALA A 483 19.21 1.47 -12.08
CA ALA A 483 19.12 1.33 -10.63
C ALA A 483 19.31 2.65 -9.88
N TRP A 484 20.22 3.54 -10.32
CA TRP A 484 20.36 4.85 -9.67
C TRP A 484 19.43 5.92 -10.26
N ARG A 485 18.94 5.76 -11.49
CA ARG A 485 17.96 6.66 -12.09
C ARG A 485 16.63 6.60 -11.35
N VAL A 486 16.19 5.42 -10.94
CA VAL A 486 14.97 5.24 -10.14
C VAL A 486 15.02 5.99 -8.80
N MET A 487 16.23 6.27 -8.28
CA MET A 487 16.41 7.07 -7.05
C MET A 487 16.34 8.58 -7.27
N VAL A 488 16.27 9.05 -8.51
CA VAL A 488 16.13 10.45 -8.84
C VAL A 488 14.69 10.71 -9.24
N ARG A 489 13.97 11.50 -8.46
CA ARG A 489 12.77 12.16 -8.94
C ARG A 489 13.23 13.19 -9.96
N ASP A 490 12.71 13.14 -11.18
CA ASP A 490 12.77 14.28 -12.08
C ASP A 490 12.05 15.43 -11.38
N GLU A 491 12.81 16.42 -10.90
CA GLU A 491 12.21 17.66 -10.42
C GLU A 491 11.42 18.24 -11.60
N PRO A 492 10.12 18.53 -11.45
CA PRO A 492 9.40 19.24 -12.49
C PRO A 492 10.22 20.50 -12.78
N LYS A 493 10.70 20.64 -14.01
CA LYS A 493 11.33 21.87 -14.47
C LYS A 493 10.24 22.94 -14.44
N PHE A 494 10.15 23.69 -13.35
CA PHE A 494 9.46 24.96 -13.33
C PHE A 494 10.27 25.89 -14.24
N GLU A 495 9.91 25.96 -15.50
CA GLU A 495 10.29 27.08 -16.33
C GLU A 495 9.57 28.31 -15.73
N ILE A 496 10.31 29.04 -14.92
CA ILE A 496 9.92 30.40 -14.55
C ILE A 496 9.96 31.15 -15.88
N SER A 497 8.78 31.31 -16.49
CA SER A 497 8.59 32.27 -17.57
C SER A 497 8.88 33.66 -16.97
N THR A 498 10.12 34.10 -17.11
CA THR A 498 10.46 35.53 -16.94
C THR A 498 9.82 36.24 -18.12
N GLY A 499 8.58 36.68 -17.91
CA GLY A 499 7.92 37.60 -18.81
C GLY A 499 8.68 38.94 -18.77
N GLU A 500 9.60 39.10 -19.70
CA GLU A 500 10.02 40.41 -20.18
C GLU A 500 9.03 40.84 -21.28
N GLY A 501 8.31 41.93 -21.01
CA GLY A 501 7.47 42.58 -22.01
C GLY A 501 6.56 43.63 -21.37
#